data_90cde1719fb765edfe88946e47b521b1
#
_entry.id   90cde1719fb765edfe88946e47b521b1
#
_cell.length_a   1.000
_cell.length_b   1.000
_cell.length_c   1.000
_cell.angle_alpha   90.00
_cell.angle_beta   90.00
_cell.angle_gamma   90.00
#
_symmetry.space_group_name_H-M   'P 1'
#
loop_
_entity.id
_entity.type
_entity.pdbx_description
1 polymer ?
#
loop_
_entity_poly.entity_id
_entity_poly.type
_entity_poly.pdbx_seq_one_letter_code
_entity_poly.pdbx_strand_id
1 'polypeptide(L)'
;MKYGCNWIWAGTALLALGLPGGSTWGQTVGTRPHAAVCPDRASGTFNCTARVVVDQHGLPAQVRAAQGKLRNGVAPPYGPVQLLKAYNLTGQAASSHPIIAIVDAFDNSVVRADLTAYSEFYGIPDLPDCTVPVASSNVACFQQVDQRGGANYPPADTGWMLEIDLDVQVAHAICQNCSILLVESDDNTYNNMLAAVSEAVTLGAAVVSNSWSSAEWDGENLYDPYVAYPGVAMLFASGDSGYGPQYPAASPYVTAVGGTTLHLYSDGSYMSEIAWRGTGSGCSAYEVKCISSDFV
;
A
#
# COMPACT_ATOMS: atom_id res chain seq x y z
N MET A 1 -12.94 -21.60 27.46
CA MET A 1 -13.60 -20.35 27.86
C MET A 1 -13.73 -19.50 26.60
N LYS A 2 -14.95 -19.19 26.17
CA LYS A 2 -15.17 -18.37 24.97
C LYS A 2 -15.01 -16.91 25.34
N TYR A 3 -14.01 -16.23 24.85
CA TYR A 3 -13.88 -14.79 24.97
C TYR A 3 -14.54 -14.11 23.76
N GLY A 4 -15.65 -13.41 24.04
CA GLY A 4 -16.32 -12.59 23.02
C GLY A 4 -15.61 -11.26 22.86
N CYS A 5 -15.24 -10.89 21.64
CA CYS A 5 -14.82 -9.52 21.30
C CYS A 5 -16.06 -8.60 21.34
N ASN A 6 -16.15 -7.74 22.36
CA ASN A 6 -17.17 -6.71 22.45
C ASN A 6 -16.68 -5.42 21.75
N TRP A 7 -17.26 -5.11 20.62
CA TRP A 7 -17.11 -3.82 19.95
C TRP A 7 -18.02 -2.80 20.64
N ILE A 8 -17.45 -1.77 21.25
CA ILE A 8 -18.23 -0.63 21.77
C ILE A 8 -18.31 0.40 20.65
N TRP A 9 -19.49 0.50 20.03
CA TRP A 9 -19.85 1.61 19.18
C TRP A 9 -20.40 2.74 20.07
N ALA A 10 -19.66 3.84 20.20
CA ALA A 10 -20.20 5.07 20.74
C ALA A 10 -20.97 5.79 19.64
N GLY A 11 -22.25 5.43 19.49
CA GLY A 11 -23.17 6.14 18.62
C GLY A 11 -23.69 7.41 19.29
N THR A 12 -23.21 8.59 18.90
CA THR A 12 -23.85 9.86 19.22
C THR A 12 -24.91 10.15 18.18
N ALA A 13 -26.17 9.96 18.55
CA ALA A 13 -27.31 10.40 17.76
C ALA A 13 -27.42 11.92 17.80
N LEU A 14 -27.13 12.61 16.72
CA LEU A 14 -27.47 14.02 16.53
C LEU A 14 -28.80 14.11 15.79
N LEU A 15 -29.82 14.64 16.47
CA LEU A 15 -31.06 15.09 15.85
C LEU A 15 -30.75 16.23 14.86
N ALA A 16 -30.98 16.01 13.59
CA ALA A 16 -30.96 17.09 12.59
C ALA A 16 -32.31 17.78 12.55
N LEU A 17 -32.36 19.02 13.07
CA LEU A 17 -33.42 19.97 12.77
C LEU A 17 -33.18 20.55 11.36
N GLY A 18 -34.14 20.37 10.48
CA GLY A 18 -34.07 20.85 9.11
C GLY A 18 -34.10 22.36 8.99
N LEU A 19 -33.23 22.89 8.14
CA LEU A 19 -33.38 24.20 7.49
C LEU A 19 -33.31 24.00 5.98
N PRO A 20 -34.14 24.70 5.20
CA PRO A 20 -34.22 24.55 3.75
C PRO A 20 -33.19 25.43 3.04
N GLY A 21 -32.60 24.92 1.98
CA GLY A 21 -31.99 25.71 0.92
C GLY A 21 -30.48 25.72 0.86
N GLY A 22 -29.95 24.83 0.09
CA GLY A 22 -28.57 24.83 -0.38
C GLY A 22 -28.29 23.53 -1.12
N SER A 23 -28.49 23.52 -2.44
CA SER A 23 -28.17 22.37 -3.30
C SER A 23 -26.65 22.13 -3.31
N THR A 24 -26.16 21.39 -2.33
CA THR A 24 -24.83 20.79 -2.37
C THR A 24 -24.94 19.53 -3.21
N TRP A 25 -24.44 19.58 -4.43
CA TRP A 25 -24.20 18.41 -5.24
C TRP A 25 -23.10 17.56 -4.56
N GLY A 26 -23.48 16.78 -3.57
CA GLY A 26 -22.68 15.67 -3.13
C GLY A 26 -22.63 14.67 -4.28
N GLN A 27 -21.51 14.58 -5.00
CA GLN A 27 -21.29 13.46 -5.89
C GLN A 27 -21.26 12.20 -5.03
N THR A 28 -22.31 11.40 -5.11
CA THR A 28 -22.25 10.00 -4.69
C THR A 28 -21.20 9.33 -5.57
N VAL A 29 -20.00 9.18 -5.04
CA VAL A 29 -18.96 8.35 -5.66
C VAL A 29 -19.47 6.92 -5.58
N GLY A 30 -20.18 6.48 -6.63
CA GLY A 30 -20.52 5.09 -6.83
C GLY A 30 -19.21 4.29 -6.80
N THR A 31 -19.22 3.13 -6.16
CA THR A 31 -18.08 2.19 -6.17
C THR A 31 -17.71 1.92 -7.63
N ARG A 32 -16.53 2.39 -8.04
CA ARG A 32 -16.06 2.16 -9.41
C ARG A 32 -15.78 0.67 -9.58
N PRO A 33 -16.20 0.05 -10.69
CA PRO A 33 -15.80 -1.32 -10.96
C PRO A 33 -14.27 -1.38 -11.07
N HIS A 34 -13.67 -2.36 -10.44
CA HIS A 34 -12.23 -2.59 -10.43
C HIS A 34 -11.95 -4.08 -10.47
N ALA A 35 -10.80 -4.46 -11.01
CA ALA A 35 -10.33 -5.83 -11.11
C ALA A 35 -8.98 -5.99 -10.41
N ALA A 36 -8.73 -7.13 -9.80
CA ALA A 36 -7.41 -7.50 -9.31
C ALA A 36 -6.45 -7.69 -10.49
N VAL A 37 -5.20 -7.25 -10.34
CA VAL A 37 -4.17 -7.43 -11.38
C VAL A 37 -3.40 -8.74 -11.20
N CYS A 38 -3.20 -9.20 -9.95
CA CYS A 38 -2.66 -10.51 -9.67
C CYS A 38 -3.79 -11.52 -9.56
N PRO A 39 -3.80 -12.58 -10.35
CA PRO A 39 -4.76 -13.68 -10.18
C PRO A 39 -4.47 -14.45 -8.89
N ASP A 40 -5.52 -15.04 -8.30
CA ASP A 40 -5.35 -15.97 -7.19
C ASP A 40 -4.40 -17.12 -7.63
N ARG A 41 -3.38 -17.36 -6.82
CA ARG A 41 -2.35 -18.36 -7.12
C ARG A 41 -2.39 -19.52 -6.11
N ALA A 42 -1.51 -20.48 -6.37
CA ALA A 42 -1.45 -21.75 -5.66
C ALA A 42 -1.15 -21.58 -4.16
N SER A 43 -1.48 -22.61 -3.38
CA SER A 43 -1.07 -22.73 -1.98
C SER A 43 0.46 -22.58 -1.84
N GLY A 44 0.91 -21.86 -0.83
CA GLY A 44 2.33 -21.61 -0.56
C GLY A 44 2.90 -20.35 -1.22
N THR A 45 2.02 -19.50 -1.79
CA THR A 45 2.42 -18.22 -2.40
C THR A 45 1.61 -17.06 -1.87
N PHE A 46 2.22 -15.87 -1.85
CA PHE A 46 1.52 -14.61 -1.63
C PHE A 46 0.96 -14.04 -2.94
N ASN A 47 -0.08 -13.25 -2.84
CA ASN A 47 -0.71 -12.54 -3.95
C ASN A 47 -0.55 -11.04 -3.75
N CYS A 48 -0.26 -10.32 -4.83
CA CYS A 48 -0.26 -8.86 -4.80
C CYS A 48 -1.69 -8.31 -4.63
N THR A 49 -1.80 -7.10 -4.12
CA THR A 49 -3.10 -6.48 -3.79
C THR A 49 -3.49 -5.35 -4.75
N ALA A 50 -2.71 -5.07 -5.81
CA ALA A 50 -3.05 -4.04 -6.79
C ALA A 50 -4.37 -4.31 -7.50
N ARG A 51 -5.13 -3.25 -7.70
CA ARG A 51 -6.40 -3.27 -8.42
C ARG A 51 -6.47 -2.14 -9.43
N VAL A 52 -6.93 -2.45 -10.62
CA VAL A 52 -7.13 -1.44 -11.65
C VAL A 52 -8.61 -1.08 -11.78
N VAL A 53 -8.89 0.20 -11.96
CA VAL A 53 -10.24 0.65 -12.32
C VAL A 53 -10.56 0.15 -13.72
N VAL A 54 -11.71 -0.49 -13.88
CA VAL A 54 -12.17 -1.02 -15.17
C VAL A 54 -13.42 -0.27 -15.65
N ASP A 55 -13.65 -0.29 -16.94
CA ASP A 55 -14.87 0.21 -17.56
C ASP A 55 -16.04 -0.79 -17.41
N GLN A 56 -17.17 -0.45 -17.98
CA GLN A 56 -18.37 -1.32 -17.98
C GLN A 56 -18.19 -2.66 -18.69
N HIS A 57 -17.10 -2.82 -19.45
CA HIS A 57 -16.75 -4.05 -20.16
C HIS A 57 -15.62 -4.84 -19.45
N GLY A 58 -15.19 -4.39 -18.27
CA GLY A 58 -14.10 -5.01 -17.51
C GLY A 58 -12.70 -4.69 -18.05
N LEU A 59 -12.56 -3.74 -18.99
CA LEU A 59 -11.27 -3.33 -19.52
C LEU A 59 -10.66 -2.21 -18.66
N PRO A 60 -9.33 -2.20 -18.46
CA PRO A 60 -8.66 -1.14 -17.72
C PRO A 60 -9.02 0.26 -18.23
N ALA A 61 -9.39 1.15 -17.32
CA ALA A 61 -9.72 2.52 -17.65
C ALA A 61 -8.45 3.25 -18.09
N GLN A 62 -8.38 3.65 -19.36
CA GLN A 62 -7.23 4.37 -19.90
C GLN A 62 -7.24 5.84 -19.43
N VAL A 63 -6.16 6.28 -18.80
CA VAL A 63 -5.89 7.70 -18.50
C VAL A 63 -5.32 8.35 -19.77
N ARG A 64 -5.96 9.37 -20.30
CA ARG A 64 -5.35 10.24 -21.33
C ARG A 64 -4.50 11.28 -20.61
N ALA A 65 -3.18 11.09 -20.66
CA ALA A 65 -2.18 11.96 -20.03
C ALA A 65 -2.30 13.45 -20.40
N ALA A 66 -2.77 13.78 -21.60
CA ALA A 66 -2.76 15.15 -22.12
C ALA A 66 -3.83 16.10 -21.53
N GLN A 67 -4.79 15.64 -20.71
CA GLN A 67 -5.89 16.48 -20.25
C GLN A 67 -6.32 16.28 -18.79
N GLY A 68 -5.65 15.44 -18.00
CA GLY A 68 -6.06 15.15 -16.62
C GLY A 68 -7.47 14.57 -16.49
N LYS A 69 -8.05 14.07 -17.60
CA LYS A 69 -9.40 13.49 -17.63
C LYS A 69 -9.33 12.04 -18.07
N LEU A 70 -9.89 11.16 -17.26
CA LEU A 70 -10.18 9.81 -17.69
C LEU A 70 -11.22 9.84 -18.83
N ARG A 71 -11.04 8.96 -19.82
CA ARG A 71 -12.09 8.73 -20.83
C ARG A 71 -13.36 8.29 -20.10
N ASN A 72 -14.51 8.85 -20.48
CA ASN A 72 -15.85 8.57 -19.95
C ASN A 72 -16.24 9.30 -18.63
N GLY A 73 -15.69 10.49 -18.36
CA GLY A 73 -16.17 11.33 -17.27
C GLY A 73 -15.81 10.84 -15.86
N VAL A 74 -14.92 9.87 -15.74
CA VAL A 74 -14.37 9.41 -14.47
C VAL A 74 -13.39 10.46 -13.97
N ALA A 75 -13.55 10.95 -12.73
CA ALA A 75 -12.59 11.87 -12.14
C ALA A 75 -11.22 11.14 -12.01
N PRO A 76 -10.09 11.84 -12.20
CA PRO A 76 -8.79 11.23 -11.98
C PRO A 76 -8.67 10.73 -10.53
N PRO A 77 -7.80 9.75 -10.25
CA PRO A 77 -7.47 9.36 -8.88
C PRO A 77 -6.89 10.56 -8.13
N TYR A 78 -6.93 10.51 -6.80
CA TYR A 78 -6.26 11.52 -6.00
C TYR A 78 -4.75 11.44 -6.25
N GLY A 79 -4.15 12.57 -6.56
CA GLY A 79 -2.71 12.69 -6.72
C GLY A 79 -2.01 13.13 -5.44
N PRO A 80 -0.67 13.31 -5.49
CA PRO A 80 0.15 13.65 -4.31
C PRO A 80 -0.38 14.85 -3.53
N VAL A 81 -0.76 15.93 -4.22
CA VAL A 81 -1.23 17.17 -3.56
C VAL A 81 -2.50 16.94 -2.74
N GLN A 82 -3.46 16.18 -3.29
CA GLN A 82 -4.70 15.88 -2.58
C GLN A 82 -4.46 14.98 -1.38
N LEU A 83 -3.64 13.93 -1.53
CA LEU A 83 -3.31 13.01 -0.44
C LEU A 83 -2.54 13.71 0.68
N LEU A 84 -1.50 14.46 0.35
CA LEU A 84 -0.73 15.23 1.34
C LEU A 84 -1.62 16.23 2.11
N LYS A 85 -2.55 16.90 1.41
CA LYS A 85 -3.50 17.81 2.04
C LYS A 85 -4.51 17.08 2.89
N ALA A 86 -5.08 15.99 2.39
CA ALA A 86 -6.11 15.22 3.10
C ALA A 86 -5.61 14.70 4.45
N TYR A 87 -4.38 14.19 4.48
CA TYR A 87 -3.77 13.63 5.70
C TYR A 87 -2.90 14.62 6.46
N ASN A 88 -2.96 15.92 6.11
CA ASN A 88 -2.21 16.99 6.77
C ASN A 88 -0.69 16.73 6.82
N LEU A 89 -0.14 16.21 5.74
CA LEU A 89 1.29 15.89 5.60
C LEU A 89 2.07 17.01 4.89
N THR A 90 1.39 18.08 4.45
CA THR A 90 2.03 19.25 3.81
C THR A 90 2.99 19.93 4.78
N GLY A 91 4.23 20.13 4.36
CA GLY A 91 5.28 20.76 5.18
C GLY A 91 5.99 19.83 6.16
N GLN A 92 5.63 18.56 6.18
CA GLN A 92 6.34 17.51 6.93
C GLN A 92 7.53 17.03 6.09
N ALA A 93 8.68 17.70 6.22
CA ALA A 93 9.93 17.17 5.65
C ALA A 93 10.60 16.30 6.70
N ALA A 94 10.96 15.07 6.35
CA ALA A 94 11.84 14.28 7.18
C ALA A 94 13.17 15.03 7.37
N SER A 95 13.65 15.12 8.60
CA SER A 95 14.93 15.78 8.92
C SER A 95 16.14 14.94 8.47
N SER A 96 15.92 13.72 8.09
CA SER A 96 16.84 12.75 7.50
C SER A 96 16.16 12.12 6.29
N HIS A 97 16.88 11.33 5.52
CA HIS A 97 16.34 10.59 4.37
C HIS A 97 16.03 9.13 4.81
N PRO A 98 14.95 8.88 5.59
CA PRO A 98 14.65 7.54 6.02
C PRO A 98 14.41 6.63 4.81
N ILE A 99 14.81 5.38 4.93
CA ILE A 99 14.63 4.39 3.88
C ILE A 99 13.27 3.73 4.07
N ILE A 100 12.42 3.88 3.06
CA ILE A 100 11.20 3.09 2.90
C ILE A 100 11.55 1.97 1.94
N ALA A 101 11.55 0.73 2.42
CA ALA A 101 11.67 -0.42 1.56
C ALA A 101 10.28 -0.84 1.06
N ILE A 102 10.22 -1.14 -0.23
CA ILE A 102 9.12 -1.81 -0.90
C ILE A 102 9.59 -3.23 -1.19
N VAL A 103 8.85 -4.23 -0.77
CA VAL A 103 9.18 -5.63 -1.02
C VAL A 103 8.09 -6.24 -1.90
N ASP A 104 8.47 -6.64 -3.08
CA ASP A 104 7.58 -7.25 -4.07
C ASP A 104 8.22 -8.47 -4.75
N ALA A 105 7.43 -9.22 -5.50
CA ALA A 105 7.93 -10.37 -6.24
C ALA A 105 8.18 -10.02 -7.71
N PHE A 106 9.10 -10.75 -8.32
CA PHE A 106 9.48 -10.59 -9.72
C PHE A 106 10.12 -9.24 -10.04
N ASP A 107 10.48 -9.04 -11.31
CA ASP A 107 11.17 -7.80 -11.76
C ASP A 107 10.19 -6.82 -12.42
N ASN A 108 10.47 -5.55 -12.18
CA ASN A 108 9.98 -4.46 -13.01
C ASN A 108 11.16 -3.67 -13.58
N SER A 109 11.69 -4.10 -14.71
CA SER A 109 12.85 -3.48 -15.37
C SER A 109 12.62 -2.04 -15.85
N VAL A 110 11.40 -1.55 -15.83
CA VAL A 110 11.03 -0.19 -16.25
C VAL A 110 10.62 0.73 -15.10
N VAL A 111 10.60 0.23 -13.85
CA VAL A 111 10.13 0.97 -12.66
C VAL A 111 10.79 2.35 -12.52
N ARG A 112 12.08 2.46 -12.83
CA ARG A 112 12.79 3.75 -12.75
C ARG A 112 12.26 4.76 -13.76
N ALA A 113 11.99 4.32 -14.99
CA ALA A 113 11.41 5.18 -16.03
C ALA A 113 9.97 5.58 -15.69
N ASP A 114 9.20 4.65 -15.14
CA ASP A 114 7.81 4.88 -14.74
C ASP A 114 7.73 5.83 -13.53
N LEU A 115 8.64 5.72 -12.57
CA LEU A 115 8.75 6.68 -11.45
C LEU A 115 9.07 8.10 -11.94
N THR A 116 9.97 8.24 -12.92
CA THR A 116 10.27 9.54 -13.55
C THR A 116 9.03 10.10 -14.25
N ALA A 117 8.36 9.28 -15.07
CA ALA A 117 7.15 9.69 -15.77
C ALA A 117 6.02 10.09 -14.81
N TYR A 118 5.85 9.38 -13.71
CA TYR A 118 4.91 9.71 -12.64
C TYR A 118 5.25 11.06 -11.98
N SER A 119 6.52 11.27 -11.64
CA SER A 119 7.00 12.51 -11.03
C SER A 119 6.78 13.72 -11.95
N GLU A 120 7.10 13.58 -13.22
CA GLU A 120 6.83 14.60 -14.25
C GLU A 120 5.33 14.89 -14.41
N PHE A 121 4.50 13.84 -14.45
CA PHE A 121 3.05 13.98 -14.61
C PHE A 121 2.41 14.77 -13.47
N TYR A 122 2.84 14.53 -12.24
CA TYR A 122 2.30 15.22 -11.06
C TYR A 122 3.07 16.47 -10.67
N GLY A 123 4.18 16.78 -11.34
CA GLY A 123 5.02 17.95 -11.05
C GLY A 123 5.70 17.87 -9.69
N ILE A 124 6.02 16.67 -9.21
CA ILE A 124 6.83 16.44 -8.01
C ILE A 124 8.30 16.25 -8.38
N PRO A 125 9.26 16.51 -7.46
CA PRO A 125 10.67 16.26 -7.71
C PRO A 125 10.92 14.80 -8.13
N ASP A 126 11.77 14.58 -9.12
CA ASP A 126 12.25 13.24 -9.45
C ASP A 126 13.14 12.71 -8.32
N LEU A 127 13.12 11.39 -8.08
CA LEU A 127 13.95 10.72 -7.11
C LEU A 127 15.17 10.12 -7.84
N PRO A 128 16.39 10.68 -7.70
CA PRO A 128 17.55 10.19 -8.44
C PRO A 128 17.96 8.79 -7.99
N ASP A 129 18.66 8.07 -8.85
CA ASP A 129 19.27 6.80 -8.44
C ASP A 129 20.34 7.03 -7.36
N CYS A 130 20.46 6.08 -6.44
CA CYS A 130 21.51 6.10 -5.44
C CYS A 130 22.89 5.90 -6.10
N THR A 131 23.83 6.78 -5.83
CA THR A 131 25.21 6.67 -6.31
C THR A 131 26.13 5.89 -5.38
N VAL A 132 25.63 5.58 -4.19
CA VAL A 132 26.24 4.74 -3.15
C VAL A 132 25.12 3.87 -2.56
N PRO A 133 25.40 2.82 -1.79
CA PRO A 133 24.36 2.06 -1.12
C PRO A 133 23.38 2.98 -0.36
N VAL A 134 22.10 2.72 -0.45
CA VAL A 134 21.02 3.60 0.06
C VAL A 134 21.25 4.00 1.52
N ALA A 135 21.71 3.08 2.36
CA ALA A 135 22.02 3.34 3.77
C ALA A 135 23.19 4.30 4.00
N SER A 136 24.00 4.54 2.96
CA SER A 136 25.16 5.45 3.00
C SER A 136 24.89 6.76 2.26
N SER A 137 23.71 6.94 1.68
CA SER A 137 23.36 8.14 0.94
C SER A 137 23.04 9.31 1.88
N ASN A 138 23.53 10.49 1.53
CA ASN A 138 23.22 11.74 2.24
C ASN A 138 22.06 12.51 1.57
N VAL A 139 21.46 11.95 0.54
CA VAL A 139 20.33 12.51 -0.19
C VAL A 139 19.29 11.42 -0.43
N ALA A 140 18.03 11.81 -0.54
CA ALA A 140 16.97 10.88 -0.93
C ALA A 140 17.28 10.32 -2.33
N CYS A 141 17.18 9.00 -2.49
CA CYS A 141 17.49 8.33 -3.74
C CYS A 141 16.70 7.01 -3.87
N PHE A 142 16.60 6.52 -5.09
CA PHE A 142 16.01 5.24 -5.44
C PHE A 142 17.11 4.18 -5.61
N GLN A 143 16.89 2.99 -5.04
CA GLN A 143 17.73 1.82 -5.27
C GLN A 143 16.85 0.60 -5.47
N GLN A 144 17.12 -0.17 -6.53
CA GLN A 144 16.52 -1.47 -6.82
C GLN A 144 17.56 -2.55 -6.58
N VAL A 145 17.16 -3.64 -5.92
CA VAL A 145 18.01 -4.82 -5.66
C VAL A 145 17.19 -6.10 -5.73
N ASP A 146 17.85 -7.23 -6.00
CA ASP A 146 17.26 -8.55 -5.80
C ASP A 146 17.19 -8.92 -4.30
N GLN A 147 16.52 -10.03 -3.96
CA GLN A 147 16.36 -10.50 -2.58
C GLN A 147 17.67 -10.84 -1.85
N ARG A 148 18.83 -10.67 -2.49
CA ARG A 148 20.18 -10.89 -1.95
C ARG A 148 21.01 -9.59 -1.91
N GLY A 149 20.36 -8.44 -2.16
CA GLY A 149 20.99 -7.13 -2.19
C GLY A 149 21.83 -6.83 -3.44
N GLY A 150 21.71 -7.67 -4.47
CA GLY A 150 22.44 -7.55 -5.72
C GLY A 150 21.60 -7.06 -6.88
N ALA A 151 22.07 -7.33 -8.11
CA ALA A 151 21.43 -6.95 -9.36
C ALA A 151 21.10 -8.20 -10.24
N ASN A 152 20.91 -9.34 -9.61
CA ASN A 152 20.47 -10.54 -10.32
C ASN A 152 18.94 -10.65 -10.30
N TYR A 153 18.30 -9.73 -11.00
CA TYR A 153 16.85 -9.58 -11.00
C TYR A 153 16.13 -10.80 -11.53
N PRO A 154 14.95 -11.14 -10.97
CA PRO A 154 14.14 -12.26 -11.43
C PRO A 154 13.46 -11.97 -12.80
N PRO A 155 12.78 -12.96 -13.40
CA PRO A 155 11.91 -12.68 -14.54
C PRO A 155 10.77 -11.74 -14.20
N ALA A 156 10.32 -10.92 -15.17
CA ALA A 156 9.20 -10.01 -14.99
C ALA A 156 7.85 -10.74 -14.94
N ASP A 157 6.90 -10.23 -14.15
CA ASP A 157 5.49 -10.63 -14.14
C ASP A 157 4.60 -9.38 -14.25
N THR A 158 3.70 -9.37 -15.22
CA THR A 158 2.92 -8.15 -15.55
C THR A 158 1.97 -7.69 -14.44
N GLY A 159 1.48 -8.60 -13.58
CA GLY A 159 0.64 -8.23 -12.44
C GLY A 159 1.48 -7.56 -11.36
N TRP A 160 2.61 -8.16 -11.04
CA TRP A 160 3.54 -7.63 -10.04
C TRP A 160 4.23 -6.34 -10.51
N MET A 161 4.50 -6.15 -11.79
CA MET A 161 4.98 -4.86 -12.29
C MET A 161 4.04 -3.71 -11.95
N LEU A 162 2.71 -3.93 -12.01
CA LEU A 162 1.72 -2.91 -11.64
C LEU A 162 1.69 -2.66 -10.12
N GLU A 163 1.90 -3.69 -9.30
CA GLU A 163 2.04 -3.51 -7.85
C GLU A 163 3.29 -2.69 -7.52
N ILE A 164 4.44 -3.08 -8.07
CA ILE A 164 5.73 -2.39 -7.90
C ILE A 164 5.62 -0.91 -8.27
N ASP A 165 5.02 -0.59 -9.43
CA ASP A 165 4.83 0.79 -9.85
C ASP A 165 3.95 1.57 -8.89
N LEU A 166 2.83 0.98 -8.45
CA LEU A 166 1.92 1.60 -7.49
C LEU A 166 2.64 1.93 -6.19
N ASP A 167 3.33 0.96 -5.62
CA ASP A 167 3.98 1.07 -4.32
C ASP A 167 5.11 2.09 -4.32
N VAL A 168 6.01 1.99 -5.30
CA VAL A 168 7.16 2.90 -5.44
C VAL A 168 6.70 4.33 -5.69
N GLN A 169 5.76 4.53 -6.61
CA GLN A 169 5.26 5.85 -6.99
C GLN A 169 4.50 6.53 -5.85
N VAL A 170 3.62 5.79 -5.15
CA VAL A 170 2.83 6.37 -4.05
C VAL A 170 3.71 6.63 -2.83
N ALA A 171 4.65 5.75 -2.49
CA ALA A 171 5.59 6.00 -1.40
C ALA A 171 6.41 7.27 -1.65
N HIS A 172 6.95 7.45 -2.87
CA HIS A 172 7.66 8.67 -3.25
C HIS A 172 6.74 9.90 -3.25
N ALA A 173 5.52 9.79 -3.75
CA ALA A 173 4.55 10.87 -3.79
C ALA A 173 4.25 11.45 -2.40
N ILE A 174 4.20 10.60 -1.39
CA ILE A 174 3.87 10.99 0.00
C ILE A 174 5.12 11.41 0.77
N CYS A 175 6.26 10.76 0.55
CA CYS A 175 7.51 11.13 1.19
C CYS A 175 8.60 11.45 0.15
N GLN A 176 8.54 12.65 -0.45
CA GLN A 176 9.50 13.09 -1.48
C GLN A 176 10.94 13.24 -0.98
N ASN A 177 11.14 13.21 0.34
CA ASN A 177 12.45 13.30 0.99
C ASN A 177 12.91 11.95 1.59
N CYS A 178 12.15 10.87 1.38
CA CYS A 178 12.56 9.52 1.75
C CYS A 178 13.37 8.88 0.62
N SER A 179 14.32 8.03 0.97
CA SER A 179 14.89 7.09 0.00
C SER A 179 13.93 5.92 -0.18
N ILE A 180 13.81 5.43 -1.41
CA ILE A 180 13.03 4.24 -1.74
C ILE A 180 13.97 3.12 -2.10
N LEU A 181 13.85 2.00 -1.40
CA LEU A 181 14.57 0.76 -1.65
C LEU A 181 13.58 -0.29 -2.14
N LEU A 182 13.62 -0.62 -3.43
CA LEU A 182 12.86 -1.73 -3.98
C LEU A 182 13.68 -3.02 -3.84
N VAL A 183 13.10 -4.03 -3.18
CA VAL A 183 13.69 -5.36 -3.04
C VAL A 183 12.80 -6.38 -3.74
N GLU A 184 13.31 -6.97 -4.80
CA GLU A 184 12.57 -7.90 -5.65
C GLU A 184 12.89 -9.35 -5.29
N SER A 185 11.88 -10.11 -4.89
CA SER A 185 12.04 -11.54 -4.61
C SER A 185 11.99 -12.37 -5.90
N ASP A 186 12.69 -13.48 -5.94
CA ASP A 186 12.80 -14.35 -7.13
C ASP A 186 11.43 -14.81 -7.65
N ASP A 187 10.48 -14.98 -6.75
CA ASP A 187 9.08 -15.31 -7.01
C ASP A 187 8.22 -14.99 -5.78
N ASN A 188 6.93 -15.21 -5.88
CA ASN A 188 5.98 -14.92 -4.78
C ASN A 188 5.80 -16.08 -3.78
N THR A 189 6.73 -17.01 -3.69
CA THR A 189 6.72 -18.05 -2.65
C THR A 189 7.03 -17.45 -1.27
N TYR A 190 6.50 -18.06 -0.21
CA TYR A 190 6.71 -17.58 1.16
C TYR A 190 8.19 -17.39 1.49
N ASN A 191 9.04 -18.35 1.12
CA ASN A 191 10.47 -18.30 1.45
C ASN A 191 11.19 -17.14 0.75
N ASN A 192 10.91 -16.92 -0.54
CA ASN A 192 11.55 -15.85 -1.30
C ASN A 192 11.09 -14.47 -0.85
N MET A 193 9.79 -14.28 -0.65
CA MET A 193 9.23 -13.02 -0.17
C MET A 193 9.78 -12.64 1.21
N LEU A 194 9.83 -13.60 2.14
CA LEU A 194 10.34 -13.35 3.49
C LEU A 194 11.87 -13.17 3.52
N ALA A 195 12.61 -13.78 2.57
CA ALA A 195 14.02 -13.48 2.37
C ALA A 195 14.24 -12.03 1.91
N ALA A 196 13.41 -11.55 0.99
CA ALA A 196 13.43 -10.15 0.53
C ALA A 196 13.09 -9.16 1.67
N VAL A 197 12.13 -9.49 2.54
CA VAL A 197 11.85 -8.70 3.76
C VAL A 197 13.09 -8.63 4.68
N SER A 198 13.76 -9.76 4.89
CA SER A 198 14.98 -9.78 5.71
C SER A 198 16.10 -8.94 5.09
N GLU A 199 16.25 -8.99 3.77
CA GLU A 199 17.25 -8.19 3.06
C GLU A 199 16.95 -6.69 3.14
N ALA A 200 15.68 -6.29 3.01
CA ALA A 200 15.26 -4.90 3.19
C ALA A 200 15.70 -4.33 4.55
N VAL A 201 15.53 -5.10 5.61
CA VAL A 201 15.97 -4.72 6.96
C VAL A 201 17.50 -4.68 7.06
N THR A 202 18.20 -5.65 6.47
CA THR A 202 19.67 -5.71 6.42
C THR A 202 20.26 -4.49 5.74
N LEU A 203 19.60 -3.99 4.68
CA LEU A 203 19.98 -2.79 3.94
C LEU A 203 19.59 -1.48 4.63
N GLY A 204 19.03 -1.53 5.84
CA GLY A 204 18.81 -0.38 6.71
C GLY A 204 17.45 0.29 6.56
N ALA A 205 16.43 -0.43 6.08
CA ALA A 205 15.07 0.09 6.04
C ALA A 205 14.56 0.50 7.42
N ALA A 206 13.99 1.68 7.54
CA ALA A 206 13.27 2.14 8.72
C ALA A 206 11.80 1.70 8.68
N VAL A 207 11.27 1.52 7.48
CA VAL A 207 9.91 1.05 7.19
C VAL A 207 10.00 0.03 6.07
N VAL A 208 9.28 -1.08 6.19
CA VAL A 208 9.10 -2.06 5.12
C VAL A 208 7.62 -2.16 4.79
N SER A 209 7.27 -1.82 3.56
CA SER A 209 5.91 -1.86 3.02
C SER A 209 5.74 -3.10 2.14
N ASN A 210 4.66 -3.84 2.38
CA ASN A 210 4.40 -5.13 1.77
C ASN A 210 2.95 -5.21 1.32
N SER A 211 2.71 -4.97 0.04
CA SER A 211 1.37 -4.94 -0.55
C SER A 211 0.95 -6.32 -1.07
N TRP A 212 1.14 -7.34 -0.24
CA TRP A 212 0.82 -8.72 -0.55
C TRP A 212 0.38 -9.51 0.69
N SER A 213 -0.38 -10.56 0.44
CA SER A 213 -0.92 -11.41 1.50
C SER A 213 -1.36 -12.78 0.95
N SER A 214 -1.69 -13.68 1.85
CA SER A 214 -2.36 -14.95 1.55
C SER A 214 -3.46 -15.24 2.57
N ALA A 215 -4.37 -16.15 2.24
CA ALA A 215 -5.29 -16.68 3.24
C ALA A 215 -4.52 -17.32 4.39
N GLU A 216 -5.02 -17.18 5.61
CA GLU A 216 -4.43 -17.82 6.78
C GLU A 216 -4.44 -19.35 6.69
N TRP A 217 -3.46 -20.00 7.33
CA TRP A 217 -3.37 -21.46 7.41
C TRP A 217 -2.80 -21.94 8.75
N ASP A 218 -3.02 -23.19 9.10
CA ASP A 218 -2.46 -23.79 10.29
C ASP A 218 -0.92 -23.85 10.20
N GLY A 219 -0.24 -23.25 11.18
CA GLY A 219 1.22 -23.16 11.24
C GLY A 219 1.83 -21.90 10.63
N GLU A 220 1.04 -20.91 10.22
CA GLU A 220 1.56 -19.63 9.70
C GLU A 220 2.44 -18.89 10.73
N ASN A 221 2.15 -19.03 12.02
CA ASN A 221 2.94 -18.46 13.10
C ASN A 221 4.41 -18.92 13.14
N LEU A 222 4.77 -20.00 12.45
CA LEU A 222 6.16 -20.41 12.25
C LEU A 222 6.96 -19.41 11.40
N TYR A 223 6.27 -18.57 10.64
CA TYR A 223 6.88 -17.54 9.81
C TYR A 223 6.98 -16.16 10.50
N ASP A 224 6.36 -15.98 11.67
CA ASP A 224 6.42 -14.73 12.44
C ASP A 224 7.85 -14.22 12.71
N PRO A 225 8.85 -15.06 13.00
CA PRO A 225 10.22 -14.58 13.19
C PRO A 225 10.80 -13.83 11.99
N TYR A 226 10.26 -14.06 10.77
CA TYR A 226 10.74 -13.41 9.56
C TYR A 226 10.07 -12.05 9.29
N VAL A 227 9.10 -11.66 10.11
CA VAL A 227 8.44 -10.35 10.04
C VAL A 227 8.56 -9.56 11.35
N ALA A 228 9.22 -10.13 12.37
CA ALA A 228 9.39 -9.56 13.69
C ALA A 228 10.74 -8.83 13.82
N TYR A 229 10.78 -7.56 13.41
CA TYR A 229 12.00 -6.75 13.45
C TYR A 229 11.83 -5.53 14.37
N PRO A 230 12.23 -5.63 15.66
CA PRO A 230 12.14 -4.51 16.60
C PRO A 230 12.88 -3.26 16.07
N GLY A 231 12.20 -2.13 16.07
CA GLY A 231 12.77 -0.86 15.60
C GLY A 231 12.55 -0.58 14.10
N VAL A 232 11.98 -1.52 13.36
CA VAL A 232 11.54 -1.33 11.96
C VAL A 232 10.02 -1.38 11.90
N ALA A 233 9.40 -0.43 11.22
CA ALA A 233 7.96 -0.44 11.01
C ALA A 233 7.61 -1.43 9.89
N MET A 234 7.06 -2.57 10.26
CA MET A 234 6.64 -3.63 9.34
C MET A 234 5.17 -3.44 8.98
N LEU A 235 4.87 -3.08 7.74
CA LEU A 235 3.52 -2.81 7.25
C LEU A 235 3.11 -3.89 6.25
N PHE A 236 1.95 -4.50 6.46
CA PHE A 236 1.43 -5.54 5.57
C PHE A 236 -0.02 -5.29 5.19
N ALA A 237 -0.34 -5.47 3.91
CA ALA A 237 -1.71 -5.39 3.42
C ALA A 237 -2.59 -6.43 4.12
N SER A 238 -3.75 -5.99 4.64
CA SER A 238 -4.71 -6.88 5.33
C SER A 238 -5.50 -7.77 4.38
N GLY A 239 -5.32 -7.58 3.08
CA GLY A 239 -6.00 -8.32 2.02
C GLY A 239 -7.20 -7.60 1.41
N ASP A 240 -7.68 -8.14 0.28
CA ASP A 240 -8.65 -7.53 -0.61
C ASP A 240 -9.93 -8.38 -0.79
N SER A 241 -10.12 -9.38 0.06
CA SER A 241 -11.23 -10.34 -0.05
C SER A 241 -12.39 -10.06 0.91
N GLY A 242 -12.39 -8.92 1.58
CA GLY A 242 -13.40 -8.56 2.59
C GLY A 242 -13.13 -9.21 3.94
N TYR A 243 -14.19 -9.52 4.68
CA TYR A 243 -14.06 -10.11 6.02
C TYR A 243 -13.27 -11.43 5.99
N GLY A 244 -12.26 -11.47 6.84
CA GLY A 244 -11.30 -12.56 7.01
C GLY A 244 -9.90 -11.99 7.07
N PRO A 245 -9.12 -12.28 8.14
CA PRO A 245 -7.75 -11.84 8.20
C PRO A 245 -6.89 -12.59 7.18
N GLN A 246 -5.80 -11.98 6.79
CA GLN A 246 -4.81 -12.60 5.92
C GLN A 246 -3.42 -12.49 6.55
N TYR A 247 -2.55 -13.45 6.23
CA TYR A 247 -1.17 -13.44 6.66
C TYR A 247 -0.28 -12.75 5.62
N PRO A 248 0.73 -11.95 6.00
CA PRO A 248 1.30 -11.72 7.35
C PRO A 248 0.59 -10.66 8.21
N ALA A 249 -0.45 -9.99 7.71
CA ALA A 249 -1.14 -8.93 8.47
C ALA A 249 -1.80 -9.46 9.78
N ALA A 250 -2.07 -10.75 9.88
CA ALA A 250 -2.58 -11.40 11.09
C ALA A 250 -1.53 -11.55 12.19
N SER A 251 -0.24 -11.51 11.84
CA SER A 251 0.88 -11.64 12.80
C SER A 251 0.86 -10.52 13.84
N PRO A 252 1.12 -10.83 15.13
CA PRO A 252 1.16 -9.81 16.18
C PRO A 252 2.39 -8.88 16.12
N TYR A 253 3.31 -9.13 15.22
CA TYR A 253 4.56 -8.38 15.08
C TYR A 253 4.53 -7.30 14.01
N VAL A 254 3.43 -7.16 13.27
CA VAL A 254 3.32 -6.23 12.16
C VAL A 254 2.15 -5.27 12.33
N THR A 255 2.12 -4.23 11.52
CA THR A 255 0.96 -3.35 11.37
C THR A 255 0.15 -3.78 10.17
N ALA A 256 -1.07 -4.26 10.40
CA ALA A 256 -2.03 -4.56 9.34
C ALA A 256 -2.57 -3.26 8.73
N VAL A 257 -2.48 -3.13 7.41
CA VAL A 257 -2.95 -1.95 6.67
C VAL A 257 -4.15 -2.34 5.81
N GLY A 258 -5.31 -1.82 6.16
CA GLY A 258 -6.55 -2.01 5.39
C GLY A 258 -6.81 -0.86 4.44
N GLY A 259 -7.59 -1.14 3.38
CA GLY A 259 -8.02 -0.13 2.41
C GLY A 259 -9.22 0.69 2.90
N THR A 260 -9.26 1.96 2.51
CA THR A 260 -10.37 2.86 2.78
C THR A 260 -10.89 3.53 1.52
N THR A 261 -12.08 4.09 1.61
CA THR A 261 -12.63 5.00 0.60
C THR A 261 -12.55 6.42 1.16
N LEU A 262 -11.60 7.20 0.63
CA LEU A 262 -11.39 8.59 1.00
C LEU A 262 -12.35 9.51 0.24
N HIS A 263 -13.00 10.40 0.95
CA HIS A 263 -13.85 11.46 0.42
C HIS A 263 -13.26 12.83 0.75
N LEU A 264 -13.09 13.68 -0.27
CA LEU A 264 -12.56 15.03 -0.13
C LEU A 264 -13.63 16.06 -0.44
N TYR A 265 -13.55 17.23 0.20
CA TYR A 265 -14.25 18.42 -0.24
C TYR A 265 -13.72 18.91 -1.60
N SER A 266 -14.46 19.78 -2.27
CA SER A 266 -14.07 20.33 -3.58
C SER A 266 -12.76 21.12 -3.56
N ASP A 267 -12.35 21.60 -2.39
CA ASP A 267 -11.07 22.28 -2.18
C ASP A 267 -9.90 21.31 -1.89
N GLY A 268 -10.17 20.00 -1.89
CA GLY A 268 -9.18 18.94 -1.61
C GLY A 268 -8.91 18.68 -0.13
N SER A 269 -9.64 19.32 0.79
CA SER A 269 -9.54 18.99 2.22
C SER A 269 -10.28 17.70 2.56
N TYR A 270 -9.85 17.02 3.62
CA TYR A 270 -10.46 15.79 4.12
C TYR A 270 -11.93 16.01 4.49
N MET A 271 -12.82 15.20 3.95
CA MET A 271 -14.24 15.20 4.30
C MET A 271 -14.58 14.04 5.23
N SER A 272 -14.31 12.84 4.78
CA SER A 272 -14.58 11.60 5.53
C SER A 272 -13.82 10.44 4.91
N GLU A 273 -13.71 9.36 5.67
CA GLU A 273 -13.10 8.12 5.23
C GLU A 273 -13.88 6.95 5.81
N ILE A 274 -14.13 5.95 5.01
CA ILE A 274 -14.85 4.74 5.41
C ILE A 274 -14.05 3.52 4.98
N ALA A 275 -14.10 2.45 5.77
CA ALA A 275 -13.45 1.20 5.40
C ALA A 275 -13.96 0.72 4.03
N TRP A 276 -13.03 0.40 3.14
CA TRP A 276 -13.38 -0.18 1.86
C TRP A 276 -13.97 -1.58 2.06
N ARG A 277 -15.04 -1.90 1.33
CA ARG A 277 -15.77 -3.17 1.52
C ARG A 277 -14.91 -4.41 1.24
N GLY A 278 -13.89 -4.30 0.40
CA GLY A 278 -12.97 -5.38 0.08
C GLY A 278 -11.81 -5.52 1.06
N THR A 279 -11.62 -4.58 1.99
CA THR A 279 -10.48 -4.63 2.92
C THR A 279 -10.55 -5.84 3.85
N GLY A 280 -9.43 -6.53 4.01
CA GLY A 280 -9.30 -7.62 4.98
C GLY A 280 -9.47 -7.11 6.40
N SER A 281 -10.16 -7.87 7.23
CA SER A 281 -10.37 -7.55 8.64
C SER A 281 -10.88 -8.78 9.39
N GLY A 282 -10.64 -8.85 10.68
CA GLY A 282 -11.15 -9.93 11.53
C GLY A 282 -10.15 -10.36 12.58
N CYS A 283 -10.52 -11.37 13.36
CA CYS A 283 -9.61 -12.05 14.29
C CYS A 283 -9.05 -13.28 13.61
N SER A 284 -7.74 -13.49 13.73
CA SER A 284 -7.08 -14.70 13.26
C SER A 284 -7.62 -15.94 13.97
N ALA A 285 -7.67 -17.05 13.25
CA ALA A 285 -7.97 -18.37 13.80
C ALA A 285 -6.69 -19.11 14.22
N TYR A 286 -5.52 -18.65 13.80
CA TYR A 286 -4.24 -19.33 13.95
C TYR A 286 -3.22 -18.54 14.78
N GLU A 287 -3.35 -17.22 14.81
CA GLU A 287 -2.52 -16.35 15.64
C GLU A 287 -3.08 -16.18 17.06
N VAL A 288 -2.20 -16.14 18.04
CA VAL A 288 -2.56 -16.27 19.47
C VAL A 288 -3.16 -15.00 20.08
N LYS A 289 -3.15 -13.85 19.38
CA LYS A 289 -3.63 -12.58 19.93
C LYS A 289 -4.48 -11.78 18.96
N CYS A 290 -5.73 -11.51 19.36
CA CYS A 290 -6.32 -10.21 19.03
C CYS A 290 -5.49 -9.16 19.79
N ILE A 291 -4.77 -8.28 19.09
CA ILE A 291 -4.08 -7.17 19.76
C ILE A 291 -5.17 -6.23 20.27
N SER A 292 -5.48 -6.34 21.56
CA SER A 292 -6.18 -5.29 22.29
C SER A 292 -5.13 -4.42 22.97
N SER A 293 -5.06 -3.16 22.58
CA SER A 293 -4.64 -2.06 23.46
C SER A 293 -3.19 -1.92 23.89
N ASP A 294 -2.20 -1.97 23.00
CA ASP A 294 -0.88 -1.41 23.32
C ASP A 294 -0.41 -0.37 22.26
N PHE A 295 -1.35 0.46 21.78
CA PHE A 295 -1.00 1.71 21.10
C PHE A 295 -1.14 2.86 22.10
N VAL A 296 -0.03 3.25 22.71
CA VAL A 296 0.14 4.56 23.37
C VAL A 296 1.03 5.41 22.49
#